data_6ef7361a63d3e6afb17bd9785c916938
#
_entry.id   6ef7361a63d3e6afb17bd9785c916938
#
_cell.length_a   1.000
_cell.length_b   1.000
_cell.length_c   1.000
_cell.angle_alpha   90.00
_cell.angle_beta   90.00
_cell.angle_gamma   90.00
#
_symmetry.space_group_name_H-M   'P 1'
#
loop_
_entity.id
_entity.type
_entity.pdbx_description
1 polymer ?
#
loop_
_entity_poly.entity_id
_entity_poly.type
_entity_poly.pdbx_seq_one_letter_code
_entity_poly.pdbx_strand_id
1 'polypeptide(L)'
;RTHGAAGDFPITLNIGEGNATCEGRADVDIAPDCAPRIVVTFDKPIKDLAANPAMAVEATATTNISGVVANPPTVGTLSVADNVLIIPVTGATNKTCVTLTINNVQGIDGSVGTGYKVKLVYLYGDVDNTRSCASSDLVLIKSRQNALQNVTIATFMYDIDCNSKCGSSDLVAVKARQSALQTVTCTAQ
;
A
#
# COMPACT_ATOMS: atom_id res chain seq x y z
N ARG A 1 3.25 -4.39 -5.77
CA ARG A 1 1.97 -4.50 -6.44
C ARG A 1 2.10 -5.07 -7.84
N THR A 2 1.19 -5.95 -8.22
CA THR A 2 1.16 -6.51 -9.58
C THR A 2 0.33 -5.60 -10.50
N HIS A 3 0.88 -5.24 -11.64
CA HIS A 3 0.22 -4.44 -12.67
C HIS A 3 0.01 -5.29 -13.93
N GLY A 4 -0.87 -6.27 -13.84
CA GLY A 4 -1.18 -7.18 -14.93
C GLY A 4 0.07 -7.74 -15.60
N ALA A 5 0.16 -7.66 -16.92
CA ALA A 5 1.30 -8.14 -17.70
C ALA A 5 2.59 -7.32 -17.53
N ALA A 6 2.53 -6.13 -16.93
CA ALA A 6 3.72 -5.31 -16.68
C ALA A 6 4.54 -5.81 -15.47
N GLY A 7 3.94 -6.62 -14.59
CA GLY A 7 4.63 -7.24 -13.46
C GLY A 7 4.50 -6.49 -12.13
N ASP A 8 5.36 -6.82 -11.19
CA ASP A 8 5.38 -6.27 -9.83
C ASP A 8 6.27 -5.03 -9.72
N PHE A 9 5.74 -3.97 -9.11
CA PHE A 9 6.51 -2.75 -8.83
C PHE A 9 6.51 -2.45 -7.33
N PRO A 10 7.70 -2.39 -6.71
CA PRO A 10 7.83 -2.05 -5.29
C PRO A 10 7.73 -0.54 -5.06
N ILE A 11 7.18 -0.18 -3.90
CA ILE A 11 7.30 1.16 -3.32
C ILE A 11 8.09 1.00 -2.03
N THR A 12 9.14 1.79 -1.88
CA THR A 12 9.91 1.80 -0.63
C THR A 12 9.12 2.52 0.45
N LEU A 13 8.92 1.85 1.58
CA LEU A 13 8.28 2.40 2.77
C LEU A 13 9.34 2.67 3.84
N ASN A 14 9.28 3.83 4.47
CA ASN A 14 10.14 4.12 5.61
C ASN A 14 9.51 3.52 6.89
N ILE A 15 10.23 2.58 7.51
CA ILE A 15 9.84 1.96 8.77
C ILE A 15 10.43 2.79 9.91
N GLY A 16 9.59 3.12 10.91
CA GLY A 16 10.04 3.74 12.17
C GLY A 16 10.04 5.26 12.21
N GLU A 17 9.88 5.94 11.10
CA GLU A 17 9.69 7.40 11.10
C GLU A 17 8.20 7.73 10.95
N GLY A 18 7.68 8.67 11.74
CA GLY A 18 6.25 9.01 11.84
C GLY A 18 5.54 9.46 10.55
N ASN A 19 6.21 9.34 9.41
CA ASN A 19 5.69 9.69 8.09
C ASN A 19 5.13 8.44 7.39
N ALA A 20 3.82 8.31 7.37
CA ALA A 20 3.17 7.30 6.56
C ALA A 20 3.38 7.58 5.06
N THR A 21 3.82 6.56 4.32
CA THR A 21 3.87 6.62 2.85
C THR A 21 2.45 6.54 2.30
N CYS A 22 2.11 7.37 1.34
CA CYS A 22 0.81 7.32 0.69
C CYS A 22 0.78 6.17 -0.34
N GLU A 23 -0.24 5.32 -0.24
CA GLU A 23 -0.56 4.32 -1.25
C GLU A 23 -1.89 4.70 -1.92
N GLY A 24 -1.79 5.50 -2.97
CA GLY A 24 -2.93 6.09 -3.68
C GLY A 24 -3.74 5.12 -4.55
N ARG A 25 -3.39 3.84 -4.59
CA ARG A 25 -3.90 2.88 -5.57
C ARG A 25 -4.61 1.68 -4.97
N ALA A 26 -4.97 1.73 -3.70
CA ALA A 26 -5.44 0.56 -2.96
C ALA A 26 -6.96 0.36 -3.00
N ASP A 27 -7.64 0.60 -4.11
CA ASP A 27 -9.06 0.30 -4.22
C ASP A 27 -9.28 -1.12 -4.75
N VAL A 28 -9.68 -2.02 -3.85
CA VAL A 28 -10.03 -3.41 -4.16
C VAL A 28 -11.30 -3.55 -5.01
N ASP A 29 -12.14 -2.51 -5.07
CA ASP A 29 -13.39 -2.54 -5.83
C ASP A 29 -13.16 -2.43 -7.34
N ILE A 30 -11.97 -1.99 -7.77
CA ILE A 30 -11.68 -1.78 -9.20
C ILE A 30 -10.89 -2.93 -9.81
N ALA A 31 -9.94 -3.51 -9.07
CA ALA A 31 -9.15 -4.63 -9.58
C ALA A 31 -8.75 -5.56 -8.43
N PRO A 32 -9.44 -6.68 -8.25
CA PRO A 32 -9.12 -7.66 -7.20
C PRO A 32 -7.68 -8.20 -7.31
N ASP A 33 -7.12 -8.22 -8.51
CA ASP A 33 -5.74 -8.67 -8.76
C ASP A 33 -4.68 -7.62 -8.37
N CYS A 34 -5.12 -6.42 -7.98
CA CYS A 34 -4.29 -5.28 -7.61
C CYS A 34 -4.00 -5.20 -6.11
N ALA A 35 -4.28 -6.26 -5.36
CA ALA A 35 -4.10 -6.29 -3.91
C ALA A 35 -2.64 -5.99 -3.52
N PRO A 36 -2.40 -5.01 -2.65
CA PRO A 36 -1.06 -4.66 -2.23
C PRO A 36 -0.44 -5.78 -1.38
N ARG A 37 0.85 -5.98 -1.56
CA ARG A 37 1.68 -6.81 -0.69
C ARG A 37 2.71 -5.92 -0.04
N ILE A 38 2.79 -5.95 1.27
CA ILE A 38 3.85 -5.28 2.01
C ILE A 38 5.02 -6.26 2.11
N VAL A 39 6.18 -5.81 1.68
CA VAL A 39 7.43 -6.58 1.74
C VAL A 39 8.33 -5.92 2.77
N VAL A 40 8.65 -6.65 3.81
CA VAL A 40 9.54 -6.19 4.88
C VAL A 40 10.84 -6.97 4.78
N THR A 41 11.95 -6.26 4.60
CA THR A 41 13.30 -6.86 4.58
C THR A 41 13.98 -6.57 5.91
N PHE A 42 14.41 -7.62 6.58
CA PHE A 42 15.18 -7.54 7.81
C PHE A 42 16.70 -7.55 7.48
N ASP A 43 17.49 -7.10 8.40
CA ASP A 43 18.95 -7.11 8.29
C ASP A 43 19.56 -8.51 8.42
N LYS A 44 18.78 -9.47 8.95
CA LYS A 44 19.19 -10.87 9.16
C LYS A 44 18.09 -11.82 8.70
N PRO A 45 18.46 -13.07 8.35
CA PRO A 45 17.48 -14.12 8.09
C PRO A 45 16.56 -14.37 9.29
N ILE A 46 15.27 -14.54 8.99
CA ILE A 46 14.23 -14.82 9.99
C ILE A 46 13.69 -16.24 9.83
N LYS A 47 13.18 -16.80 10.92
CA LYS A 47 12.52 -18.10 10.90
C LYS A 47 11.23 -18.02 10.09
N ASP A 48 10.94 -19.07 9.34
CA ASP A 48 9.66 -19.24 8.67
C ASP A 48 8.50 -19.43 9.68
N LEU A 49 7.27 -19.42 9.19
CA LEU A 49 6.09 -19.54 10.05
C LEU A 49 5.94 -20.91 10.69
N ALA A 50 6.49 -21.97 10.10
CA ALA A 50 6.48 -23.30 10.69
C ALA A 50 7.41 -23.37 11.92
N ALA A 51 8.56 -22.73 11.85
CA ALA A 51 9.51 -22.64 12.96
C ALA A 51 9.20 -21.50 13.97
N ASN A 52 8.36 -20.54 13.56
CA ASN A 52 7.92 -19.42 14.41
C ASN A 52 6.40 -19.16 14.27
N PRO A 53 5.54 -20.04 14.79
CA PRO A 53 4.08 -19.90 14.70
C PRO A 53 3.53 -18.71 15.53
N ALA A 54 4.34 -18.11 16.38
CA ALA A 54 3.96 -16.94 17.16
C ALA A 54 4.09 -15.61 16.42
N MET A 55 4.70 -15.60 15.21
CA MET A 55 4.78 -14.39 14.39
C MET A 55 3.38 -13.98 13.97
N ALA A 56 3.04 -12.72 14.22
CA ALA A 56 1.73 -12.17 13.93
C ALA A 56 1.84 -10.77 13.33
N VAL A 57 0.90 -10.42 12.45
CA VAL A 57 0.72 -9.07 11.93
C VAL A 57 -0.68 -8.61 12.25
N GLU A 58 -0.77 -7.50 12.97
CA GLU A 58 -2.02 -6.85 13.32
C GLU A 58 -2.21 -5.59 12.48
N ALA A 59 -3.43 -5.35 12.01
CA ALA A 59 -3.77 -4.17 11.25
C ALA A 59 -4.74 -3.30 12.03
N THR A 60 -4.48 -2.00 12.07
CA THR A 60 -5.41 -0.99 12.58
C THR A 60 -5.62 0.10 11.54
N ALA A 61 -6.77 0.76 11.58
CA ALA A 61 -7.05 1.86 10.67
C ALA A 61 -7.65 3.05 11.43
N THR A 62 -7.28 4.26 11.03
CA THR A 62 -7.83 5.51 11.53
C THR A 62 -8.11 6.46 10.37
N THR A 63 -8.98 7.44 10.58
CA THR A 63 -9.22 8.51 9.62
C THR A 63 -9.51 9.82 10.32
N ASN A 64 -9.09 10.91 9.71
CA ASN A 64 -9.46 12.28 10.12
C ASN A 64 -10.61 12.84 9.27
N ILE A 65 -11.15 12.05 8.34
CA ILE A 65 -12.19 12.50 7.41
C ILE A 65 -13.56 12.18 8.00
N SER A 66 -14.39 13.20 8.20
CA SER A 66 -15.74 13.06 8.71
C SER A 66 -16.60 12.20 7.78
N GLY A 67 -17.40 11.31 8.35
CA GLY A 67 -18.27 10.38 7.61
C GLY A 67 -17.58 9.17 7.00
N VAL A 68 -16.27 9.03 7.17
CA VAL A 68 -15.55 7.80 6.78
C VAL A 68 -15.42 6.88 7.98
N VAL A 69 -15.82 5.63 7.82
CA VAL A 69 -15.59 4.57 8.81
C VAL A 69 -14.26 3.89 8.48
N ALA A 70 -13.29 3.99 9.38
CA ALA A 70 -11.98 3.40 9.19
C ALA A 70 -12.01 1.91 9.57
N ASN A 71 -12.22 1.03 8.58
CA ASN A 71 -12.08 -0.41 8.78
C ASN A 71 -10.63 -0.82 8.52
N PRO A 72 -10.00 -1.58 9.44
CA PRO A 72 -8.67 -2.11 9.20
C PRO A 72 -8.72 -3.11 8.03
N PRO A 73 -7.64 -3.18 7.23
CA PRO A 73 -7.55 -4.19 6.19
C PRO A 73 -7.42 -5.59 6.80
N THR A 74 -7.81 -6.58 6.01
CA THR A 74 -7.54 -7.98 6.31
C THR A 74 -6.09 -8.31 5.94
N VAL A 75 -5.35 -8.88 6.88
CA VAL A 75 -4.03 -9.46 6.64
C VAL A 75 -4.21 -10.88 6.14
N GLY A 76 -3.67 -11.17 4.96
CA GLY A 76 -3.70 -12.50 4.36
C GLY A 76 -2.62 -13.42 4.91
N THR A 77 -2.44 -14.58 4.28
CA THR A 77 -1.44 -15.56 4.68
C THR A 77 -0.02 -14.98 4.51
N LEU A 78 0.70 -14.89 5.60
CA LEU A 78 2.10 -14.45 5.60
C LEU A 78 2.99 -15.46 4.88
N SER A 79 4.06 -14.99 4.26
CA SER A 79 5.13 -15.86 3.77
C SER A 79 6.49 -15.27 4.10
N VAL A 80 7.45 -16.15 4.35
CA VAL A 80 8.84 -15.80 4.68
C VAL A 80 9.76 -16.47 3.68
N ALA A 81 10.74 -15.71 3.18
CA ALA A 81 11.82 -16.21 2.35
C ALA A 81 13.11 -15.53 2.82
N ASP A 82 13.97 -16.29 3.49
CA ASP A 82 15.23 -15.82 4.08
C ASP A 82 15.00 -14.64 5.06
N ASN A 83 15.40 -13.44 4.72
CA ASN A 83 15.21 -12.23 5.52
C ASN A 83 14.01 -11.37 5.08
N VAL A 84 13.11 -11.91 4.24
CA VAL A 84 11.97 -11.18 3.67
C VAL A 84 10.66 -11.75 4.21
N LEU A 85 9.84 -10.89 4.80
CA LEU A 85 8.45 -11.17 5.17
C LEU A 85 7.51 -10.51 4.16
N ILE A 86 6.61 -11.29 3.57
CA ILE A 86 5.56 -10.80 2.66
C ILE A 86 4.22 -10.84 3.40
N ILE A 87 3.55 -9.70 3.41
CA ILE A 87 2.28 -9.47 4.10
C ILE A 87 1.23 -9.05 3.05
N PRO A 88 0.38 -9.97 2.58
CA PRO A 88 -0.76 -9.61 1.75
C PRO A 88 -1.77 -8.79 2.56
N VAL A 89 -2.31 -7.73 1.96
CA VAL A 89 -3.26 -6.82 2.63
C VAL A 89 -4.42 -6.53 1.69
N THR A 90 -5.66 -6.71 2.17
CA THR A 90 -6.87 -6.49 1.35
C THR A 90 -7.94 -5.74 2.15
N GLY A 91 -8.87 -5.09 1.46
CA GLY A 91 -10.06 -4.48 2.06
C GLY A 91 -9.80 -3.24 2.91
N ALA A 92 -8.70 -2.52 2.69
CA ALA A 92 -8.47 -1.24 3.35
C ALA A 92 -9.50 -0.20 2.90
N THR A 93 -10.06 0.54 3.84
CA THR A 93 -10.98 1.63 3.52
C THR A 93 -10.23 2.81 2.91
N ASN A 94 -10.74 3.36 1.81
CA ASN A 94 -10.22 4.59 1.23
C ASN A 94 -10.27 5.76 2.24
N LYS A 95 -9.34 6.69 2.15
CA LYS A 95 -9.17 7.85 3.05
C LYS A 95 -8.85 7.45 4.49
N THR A 96 -8.05 6.41 4.66
CA THR A 96 -7.62 5.95 5.98
C THR A 96 -6.11 5.87 6.10
N CYS A 97 -5.68 5.97 7.33
CA CYS A 97 -4.33 5.67 7.76
C CYS A 97 -4.30 4.26 8.34
N VAL A 98 -3.55 3.37 7.75
CA VAL A 98 -3.39 1.99 8.22
C VAL A 98 -2.05 1.85 8.92
N THR A 99 -2.06 1.20 10.08
CA THR A 99 -0.84 0.78 10.77
C THR A 99 -0.83 -0.74 10.83
N LEU A 100 0.23 -1.34 10.30
CA LEU A 100 0.54 -2.75 10.50
C LEU A 100 1.55 -2.86 11.63
N THR A 101 1.28 -3.71 12.60
CA THR A 101 2.20 -4.03 13.69
C THR A 101 2.65 -5.46 13.55
N ILE A 102 3.96 -5.67 13.38
CA ILE A 102 4.57 -6.99 13.21
C ILE A 102 5.16 -7.40 14.55
N ASN A 103 4.69 -8.51 15.08
CA ASN A 103 5.03 -9.03 16.39
C ASN A 103 5.75 -10.37 16.31
N ASN A 104 6.60 -10.63 17.30
CA ASN A 104 7.26 -11.92 17.52
C ASN A 104 8.09 -12.41 16.33
N VAL A 105 8.82 -11.52 15.67
CA VAL A 105 9.78 -11.92 14.63
C VAL A 105 10.98 -12.59 15.30
N GLN A 106 11.34 -13.78 14.86
CA GLN A 106 12.52 -14.50 15.36
C GLN A 106 13.56 -14.65 14.25
N GLY A 107 14.78 -14.22 14.54
CA GLY A 107 15.94 -14.52 13.69
C GLY A 107 16.35 -15.99 13.82
N ILE A 108 17.01 -16.52 12.80
CA ILE A 108 17.60 -17.87 12.86
C ILE A 108 18.73 -17.94 13.91
N ASP A 109 19.32 -16.81 14.26
CA ASP A 109 20.33 -16.66 15.32
C ASP A 109 19.74 -16.63 16.73
N GLY A 110 18.39 -16.76 16.88
CA GLY A 110 17.69 -16.70 18.15
C GLY A 110 17.32 -15.30 18.61
N SER A 111 17.65 -14.26 17.87
CA SER A 111 17.20 -12.90 18.19
C SER A 111 15.66 -12.79 18.06
N VAL A 112 15.05 -11.94 18.88
CA VAL A 112 13.60 -11.73 18.87
C VAL A 112 13.33 -10.23 18.75
N GLY A 113 12.43 -9.87 17.83
CA GLY A 113 11.94 -8.53 17.66
C GLY A 113 10.41 -8.48 17.70
N THR A 114 9.86 -7.39 18.19
CA THR A 114 8.41 -7.19 18.29
C THR A 114 8.04 -5.72 18.17
N GLY A 115 6.78 -5.45 17.78
CA GLY A 115 6.26 -4.10 17.69
C GLY A 115 6.78 -3.27 16.52
N TYR A 116 7.29 -3.90 15.48
CA TYR A 116 7.66 -3.17 14.26
C TYR A 116 6.41 -2.60 13.60
N LYS A 117 6.42 -1.30 13.32
CA LYS A 117 5.26 -0.61 12.76
C LYS A 117 5.52 -0.14 11.34
N VAL A 118 4.59 -0.44 10.44
CA VAL A 118 4.55 0.10 9.07
C VAL A 118 3.27 0.92 8.93
N LYS A 119 3.40 2.19 8.57
CA LYS A 119 2.26 3.09 8.38
C LYS A 119 2.06 3.38 6.90
N LEU A 120 0.81 3.32 6.47
CA LEU A 120 0.39 3.52 5.10
C LEU A 120 -0.80 4.47 5.05
N VAL A 121 -0.83 5.40 4.11
CA VAL A 121 -2.04 6.14 3.77
C VAL A 121 -2.71 5.43 2.60
N TYR A 122 -3.92 4.96 2.82
CA TYR A 122 -4.79 4.48 1.75
C TYR A 122 -5.63 5.65 1.25
N LEU A 123 -5.21 6.23 0.15
CA LEU A 123 -5.91 7.33 -0.51
C LEU A 123 -5.93 7.10 -2.00
N TYR A 124 -7.04 6.58 -2.48
CA TYR A 124 -7.20 6.25 -3.87
C TYR A 124 -7.14 7.46 -4.78
N GLY A 125 -6.25 7.40 -5.77
CA GLY A 125 -6.08 8.44 -6.78
C GLY A 125 -5.06 9.54 -6.44
N ASP A 126 -4.45 9.51 -5.26
CA ASP A 126 -3.32 10.37 -4.92
C ASP A 126 -2.04 9.80 -5.54
N VAL A 127 -1.68 10.28 -6.72
CA VAL A 127 -0.51 9.80 -7.47
C VAL A 127 0.73 10.67 -7.28
N ASP A 128 0.55 11.86 -6.70
CA ASP A 128 1.65 12.79 -6.38
C ASP A 128 2.11 12.71 -4.91
N ASN A 129 1.46 11.84 -4.12
CA ASN A 129 1.76 11.61 -2.70
C ASN A 129 1.57 12.86 -1.83
N THR A 130 0.61 13.72 -2.18
CA THR A 130 0.28 14.92 -1.42
C THR A 130 -0.73 14.67 -0.29
N ARG A 131 -1.23 13.42 -0.16
CA ARG A 131 -2.27 12.99 0.77
C ARG A 131 -3.65 13.61 0.49
N SER A 132 -3.85 14.06 -0.74
CA SER A 132 -5.14 14.50 -1.26
C SER A 132 -5.31 13.99 -2.69
N CYS A 133 -6.53 13.63 -3.06
CA CYS A 133 -6.84 13.33 -4.45
C CYS A 133 -7.41 14.58 -5.10
N ALA A 134 -6.60 15.31 -5.84
CA ALA A 134 -6.89 16.65 -6.36
C ALA A 134 -6.76 16.75 -7.89
N SER A 135 -6.85 17.94 -8.44
CA SER A 135 -6.65 18.18 -9.87
C SER A 135 -5.21 17.96 -10.34
N SER A 136 -4.21 18.08 -9.45
CA SER A 136 -2.83 17.75 -9.74
C SER A 136 -2.67 16.30 -10.18
N ASP A 137 -3.35 15.36 -9.50
CA ASP A 137 -3.32 13.94 -9.83
C ASP A 137 -3.88 13.67 -11.23
N LEU A 138 -4.99 14.32 -11.58
CA LEU A 138 -5.57 14.22 -12.92
C LEU A 138 -4.62 14.74 -14.00
N VAL A 139 -3.94 15.84 -13.74
CA VAL A 139 -2.95 16.41 -14.68
C VAL A 139 -1.78 15.45 -14.86
N LEU A 140 -1.29 14.86 -13.78
CA LEU A 140 -0.19 13.90 -13.82
C LEU A 140 -0.57 12.65 -14.62
N ILE A 141 -1.73 12.04 -14.34
CA ILE A 141 -2.20 10.87 -15.11
C ILE A 141 -2.34 11.24 -16.59
N LYS A 142 -3.01 12.37 -16.89
CA LYS A 142 -3.19 12.81 -18.26
C LYS A 142 -1.87 13.01 -19.00
N SER A 143 -0.85 13.55 -18.34
CA SER A 143 0.47 13.78 -18.92
C SER A 143 1.25 12.47 -19.20
N ARG A 144 0.85 11.36 -18.57
CA ARG A 144 1.49 10.04 -18.65
C ARG A 144 0.66 9.02 -19.43
N GLN A 145 -0.50 9.41 -19.96
CA GLN A 145 -1.35 8.50 -20.72
C GLN A 145 -0.59 7.92 -21.93
N ASN A 146 -0.50 6.60 -21.96
CA ASN A 146 0.02 5.84 -23.07
C ASN A 146 -0.66 4.46 -23.13
N ALA A 147 -1.77 4.38 -23.84
CA ALA A 147 -2.55 3.14 -23.96
C ALA A 147 -1.84 2.04 -24.79
N LEU A 148 -0.75 2.35 -25.48
CA LEU A 148 -0.04 1.41 -26.34
C LEU A 148 1.10 0.68 -25.61
N GLN A 149 1.64 1.27 -24.55
CA GLN A 149 2.77 0.72 -23.82
C GLN A 149 2.36 0.30 -22.40
N ASN A 150 2.97 -0.78 -21.91
CA ASN A 150 2.83 -1.17 -20.52
C ASN A 150 3.54 -0.15 -19.62
N VAL A 151 3.00 0.01 -18.40
CA VAL A 151 3.66 0.82 -17.37
C VAL A 151 5.02 0.23 -17.02
N THR A 152 5.89 1.10 -16.55
CA THR A 152 7.27 0.79 -16.12
C THR A 152 7.45 1.18 -14.67
N ILE A 153 8.63 0.93 -14.10
CA ILE A 153 9.00 1.40 -12.75
C ILE A 153 8.83 2.92 -12.57
N ALA A 154 8.91 3.69 -13.65
CA ALA A 154 8.74 5.15 -13.60
C ALA A 154 7.28 5.61 -13.76
N THR A 155 6.37 4.73 -14.20
CA THR A 155 5.01 5.12 -14.57
C THR A 155 3.90 4.27 -13.94
N PHE A 156 4.25 3.17 -13.26
CA PHE A 156 3.25 2.26 -12.67
C PHE A 156 2.32 2.93 -11.66
N MET A 157 2.74 4.01 -11.01
CA MET A 157 1.93 4.76 -10.05
C MET A 157 0.71 5.44 -10.68
N TYR A 158 0.70 5.59 -12.01
CA TYR A 158 -0.41 6.18 -12.76
C TYR A 158 -1.40 5.15 -13.31
N ASP A 159 -1.08 3.86 -13.21
CA ASP A 159 -1.96 2.74 -13.55
C ASP A 159 -2.81 2.39 -12.32
N ILE A 160 -3.93 3.07 -12.19
CA ILE A 160 -4.79 3.00 -11.00
C ILE A 160 -5.61 1.72 -10.97
N ASP A 161 -6.08 1.27 -12.13
CA ASP A 161 -6.88 0.06 -12.26
C ASP A 161 -6.03 -1.21 -12.48
N CYS A 162 -4.69 -1.07 -12.47
CA CYS A 162 -3.72 -2.16 -12.61
C CYS A 162 -3.88 -3.00 -13.90
N ASN A 163 -4.36 -2.40 -14.97
CA ASN A 163 -4.51 -3.07 -16.25
C ASN A 163 -3.22 -3.11 -17.08
N SER A 164 -2.09 -2.70 -16.53
CA SER A 164 -0.76 -2.56 -17.13
C SER A 164 -0.58 -1.32 -18.02
N LYS A 165 -1.54 -0.45 -18.08
CA LYS A 165 -1.52 0.75 -18.92
C LYS A 165 -1.79 1.99 -18.07
N CYS A 166 -1.33 3.13 -18.50
CA CYS A 166 -1.83 4.41 -18.02
C CYS A 166 -2.77 4.98 -19.08
N GLY A 167 -4.07 4.85 -18.87
CA GLY A 167 -5.10 5.12 -19.86
C GLY A 167 -6.20 6.06 -19.41
N SER A 168 -7.27 6.11 -20.20
CA SER A 168 -8.45 6.89 -19.86
C SER A 168 -9.25 6.31 -18.69
N SER A 169 -9.16 5.00 -18.46
CA SER A 169 -9.78 4.33 -17.31
C SER A 169 -9.23 4.87 -15.99
N ASP A 170 -7.91 5.05 -15.91
CA ASP A 170 -7.25 5.63 -14.74
C ASP A 170 -7.70 7.07 -14.47
N LEU A 171 -7.79 7.86 -15.53
CA LEU A 171 -8.27 9.24 -15.42
C LEU A 171 -9.71 9.30 -14.90
N VAL A 172 -10.59 8.41 -15.40
CA VAL A 172 -11.98 8.32 -14.94
C VAL A 172 -12.04 7.86 -13.49
N ALA A 173 -11.22 6.87 -13.11
CA ALA A 173 -11.13 6.34 -11.77
C ALA A 173 -10.73 7.42 -10.75
N VAL A 174 -9.71 8.21 -11.03
CA VAL A 174 -9.28 9.32 -10.17
C VAL A 174 -10.31 10.44 -10.13
N LYS A 175 -10.88 10.82 -11.29
CA LYS A 175 -11.91 11.86 -11.35
C LYS A 175 -13.13 11.54 -10.49
N ALA A 176 -13.55 10.28 -10.45
CA ALA A 176 -14.68 9.83 -9.63
C ALA A 176 -14.42 9.96 -8.12
N ARG A 177 -13.16 10.02 -7.71
CA ARG A 177 -12.74 10.06 -6.31
C ARG A 177 -12.13 11.39 -5.88
N GLN A 178 -12.06 12.34 -6.80
CA GLN A 178 -11.50 13.66 -6.52
C GLN A 178 -12.24 14.35 -5.39
N SER A 179 -11.48 14.79 -4.38
CA SER A 179 -12.00 15.55 -3.24
C SER A 179 -10.91 16.52 -2.78
N ALA A 180 -10.80 17.64 -3.46
CA ALA A 180 -9.73 18.63 -3.27
C ALA A 180 -9.64 19.25 -1.86
N LEU A 181 -10.66 19.04 -1.02
CA LEU A 181 -10.71 19.62 0.33
C LEU A 181 -10.39 18.60 1.44
N GLN A 182 -10.09 17.36 1.10
CA GLN A 182 -9.86 16.31 2.09
C GLN A 182 -8.43 15.80 2.01
N THR A 183 -7.65 16.12 3.02
CA THR A 183 -6.30 15.58 3.21
C THR A 183 -6.32 14.52 4.29
N VAL A 184 -5.80 13.34 4.00
CA VAL A 184 -5.65 12.27 4.99
C VAL A 184 -4.41 12.53 5.84
N THR A 185 -4.60 12.65 7.14
CA THR A 185 -3.51 12.85 8.10
C THR A 185 -3.33 11.62 8.97
N CYS A 186 -2.14 11.05 8.98
CA CYS A 186 -1.77 10.02 9.93
C CYS A 186 -1.10 10.67 11.15
N THR A 187 -1.74 10.61 12.30
CA THR A 187 -1.11 11.05 13.54
C THR A 187 0.06 10.13 13.89
N ALA A 188 1.18 10.73 14.31
CA ALA A 188 2.25 9.99 14.96
C ALA A 188 1.70 9.38 16.26
N GLN A 189 1.87 8.08 16.46
CA GLN A 189 1.63 7.42 17.73
C GLN A 189 2.95 7.32 18.49
#